data_8a8c87f5da79f0dc8118250cfa828f8b
#
_entry.id   8a8c87f5da79f0dc8118250cfa828f8b
#
_cell.length_a   1.000
_cell.length_b   1.000
_cell.length_c   1.000
_cell.angle_alpha   90.00
_cell.angle_beta   90.00
_cell.angle_gamma   90.00
#
_symmetry.space_group_name_H-M   'P 1'
#
loop_
_entity.id
_entity.type
_entity.pdbx_description
1 polymer ?
#
loop_
_entity_poly.entity_id
_entity_poly.type
_entity_poly.pdbx_seq_one_letter_code
_entity_poly.pdbx_strand_id
1 'polypeptide(L)'
;MKTFRSALLAVVPAMFVAVFFVYPVATLLARGLGLDTGRLLEVITGSRFLKIIWFTTWQAALSTLLAGLFALPLTWALANRQFAGRRLARVLVTVPFVLPTVVVAGAFIALMDRLNLDEGAVRLRHTVWAILLAHAFFNVAVFARSVGGFWSQLDRRPEEAARTLGASPWRAFVEVTLPRLRPSLIAAVSVVFLFSFTSFAVILLLGGPRRSSIETEIYRYAVTRSDISTAAALSIVQMVAVVSLVVTNGWLQRRAVGRQG
;
A
#
# COMPACT_ATOMS: atom_id res chain seq x y z
N MET A 1 18.71 -37.31 22.43
CA MET A 1 17.27 -37.12 22.67
C MET A 1 16.77 -35.67 22.45
N LYS A 2 17.52 -34.59 22.77
CA LYS A 2 17.10 -33.21 22.59
C LYS A 2 16.94 -32.79 21.08
N THR A 3 17.85 -33.26 20.23
CA THR A 3 17.83 -32.97 18.77
C THR A 3 16.66 -33.65 18.06
N PHE A 4 16.24 -34.85 18.47
CA PHE A 4 15.10 -35.52 17.87
C PHE A 4 13.75 -34.86 18.23
N ARG A 5 13.61 -34.38 19.47
CA ARG A 5 12.43 -33.62 19.92
C ARG A 5 12.32 -32.27 19.20
N SER A 6 13.43 -31.56 18.99
CA SER A 6 13.43 -30.30 18.27
C SER A 6 13.13 -30.48 16.76
N ALA A 7 13.59 -31.57 16.16
CA ALA A 7 13.25 -31.93 14.78
C ALA A 7 11.75 -32.23 14.64
N LEU A 8 11.15 -32.98 15.57
CA LEU A 8 9.72 -33.30 15.55
C LEU A 8 8.84 -32.04 15.71
N LEU A 9 9.27 -31.10 16.58
CA LEU A 9 8.58 -29.81 16.74
C LEU A 9 8.65 -28.93 15.50
N ALA A 10 9.68 -29.08 14.64
CA ALA A 10 9.81 -28.33 13.38
C ALA A 10 9.01 -28.96 12.24
N VAL A 11 8.70 -30.27 12.31
CA VAL A 11 7.97 -30.98 11.23
C VAL A 11 6.56 -30.43 11.04
N VAL A 12 5.82 -30.15 12.11
CA VAL A 12 4.44 -29.67 12.03
C VAL A 12 4.37 -28.29 11.34
N PRO A 13 5.14 -27.26 11.75
CA PRO A 13 5.19 -25.99 11.04
C PRO A 13 5.70 -26.13 9.60
N ALA A 14 6.72 -26.98 9.37
CA ALA A 14 7.24 -27.21 8.02
C ALA A 14 6.20 -27.85 7.10
N MET A 15 5.46 -28.86 7.58
CA MET A 15 4.38 -29.49 6.83
C MET A 15 3.23 -28.51 6.57
N PHE A 16 2.88 -27.68 7.55
CA PHE A 16 1.90 -26.62 7.35
C PHE A 16 2.31 -25.66 6.21
N VAL A 17 3.55 -25.18 6.25
CA VAL A 17 4.08 -24.31 5.17
C VAL A 17 4.12 -25.05 3.84
N ALA A 18 4.54 -26.32 3.80
CA ALA A 18 4.60 -27.11 2.58
C ALA A 18 3.19 -27.29 1.95
N VAL A 19 2.19 -27.63 2.75
CA VAL A 19 0.82 -27.91 2.27
C VAL A 19 0.05 -26.62 1.94
N PHE A 20 0.12 -25.61 2.80
CA PHE A 20 -0.72 -24.42 2.67
C PHE A 20 -0.06 -23.25 1.94
N PHE A 21 1.24 -23.30 1.73
CA PHE A 21 1.97 -22.26 1.01
C PHE A 21 2.69 -22.81 -0.23
N VAL A 22 3.61 -23.78 -0.05
CA VAL A 22 4.44 -24.27 -1.16
C VAL A 22 3.59 -24.98 -2.22
N TYR A 23 2.69 -25.86 -1.82
CA TYR A 23 1.85 -26.60 -2.76
C TYR A 23 0.90 -25.68 -3.60
N PRO A 24 0.13 -24.73 -3.02
CA PRO A 24 -0.66 -23.79 -3.82
C PRO A 24 0.17 -22.92 -4.74
N VAL A 25 1.32 -22.43 -4.28
CA VAL A 25 2.23 -21.62 -5.11
C VAL A 25 2.80 -22.46 -6.25
N ALA A 26 3.24 -23.69 -5.99
CA ALA A 26 3.76 -24.60 -7.01
C ALA A 26 2.69 -24.94 -8.07
N THR A 27 1.45 -25.19 -7.65
CA THR A 27 0.34 -25.46 -8.58
C THR A 27 -0.02 -24.24 -9.42
N LEU A 28 0.02 -23.04 -8.84
CA LEU A 28 -0.17 -21.77 -9.55
C LEU A 28 0.93 -21.57 -10.59
N LEU A 29 2.19 -21.75 -10.20
CA LEU A 29 3.34 -21.64 -11.09
C LEU A 29 3.25 -22.67 -12.23
N ALA A 30 2.95 -23.92 -11.93
CA ALA A 30 2.80 -24.96 -12.95
C ALA A 30 1.70 -24.64 -13.97
N ARG A 31 0.55 -24.13 -13.52
CA ARG A 31 -0.55 -23.74 -14.40
C ARG A 31 -0.23 -22.49 -15.22
N GLY A 32 0.39 -21.49 -14.60
CA GLY A 32 0.74 -20.24 -15.26
C GLY A 32 1.87 -20.39 -16.28
N LEU A 33 2.91 -21.20 -15.97
CA LEU A 33 4.01 -21.52 -16.87
C LEU A 33 3.61 -22.52 -17.96
N GLY A 34 2.55 -23.32 -17.72
CA GLY A 34 1.98 -24.22 -18.73
C GLY A 34 1.06 -23.52 -19.73
N LEU A 35 0.81 -22.21 -19.60
CA LEU A 35 0.10 -21.45 -20.62
C LEU A 35 0.96 -21.33 -21.87
N ASP A 36 0.34 -21.49 -23.05
CA ASP A 36 1.04 -21.25 -24.32
C ASP A 36 1.68 -19.85 -24.35
N THR A 37 2.97 -19.81 -24.70
CA THR A 37 3.76 -18.58 -24.70
C THR A 37 3.17 -17.51 -25.62
N GLY A 38 2.60 -17.90 -26.78
CA GLY A 38 1.94 -16.99 -27.69
C GLY A 38 0.74 -16.33 -27.06
N ARG A 39 -0.10 -17.12 -26.38
CA ARG A 39 -1.29 -16.62 -25.66
C ARG A 39 -0.90 -15.71 -24.47
N LEU A 40 0.14 -16.07 -23.72
CA LEU A 40 0.63 -15.23 -22.64
C LEU A 40 1.10 -13.87 -23.19
N LEU A 41 1.91 -13.87 -24.25
CA LEU A 41 2.39 -12.64 -24.90
C LEU A 41 1.21 -11.80 -25.41
N GLU A 42 0.22 -12.39 -26.06
CA GLU A 42 -0.98 -11.69 -26.50
C GLU A 42 -1.69 -10.97 -25.33
N VAL A 43 -1.85 -11.66 -24.20
CA VAL A 43 -2.51 -11.09 -23.01
C VAL A 43 -1.70 -9.96 -22.41
N ILE A 44 -0.38 -10.13 -22.19
CA ILE A 44 0.45 -9.14 -21.48
C ILE A 44 0.87 -7.95 -22.36
N THR A 45 0.94 -8.12 -23.70
CA THR A 45 1.23 -7.03 -24.63
C THR A 45 -0.03 -6.38 -25.18
N GLY A 46 -1.20 -6.96 -24.92
CA GLY A 46 -2.48 -6.43 -25.35
C GLY A 46 -2.73 -5.02 -24.78
N SER A 47 -3.28 -4.14 -25.61
CA SER A 47 -3.56 -2.73 -25.25
C SER A 47 -4.39 -2.60 -23.97
N ARG A 48 -5.24 -3.59 -23.68
CA ARG A 48 -6.04 -3.65 -22.44
C ARG A 48 -5.15 -3.83 -21.22
N PHE A 49 -4.23 -4.79 -21.25
CA PHE A 49 -3.36 -5.09 -20.10
C PHE A 49 -2.38 -3.95 -19.83
N LEU A 50 -1.85 -3.33 -20.87
CA LEU A 50 -1.01 -2.14 -20.75
C LEU A 50 -1.75 -0.97 -20.06
N LYS A 51 -3.02 -0.75 -20.41
CA LYS A 51 -3.88 0.23 -19.71
C LYS A 51 -4.11 -0.12 -18.25
N ILE A 52 -4.24 -1.41 -17.92
CA ILE A 52 -4.41 -1.90 -16.55
C ILE A 52 -3.13 -1.67 -15.74
N ILE A 53 -1.96 -2.03 -16.27
CA ILE A 53 -0.67 -1.76 -15.61
C ILE A 53 -0.50 -0.25 -15.38
N TRP A 54 -0.75 0.56 -16.40
CA TRP A 54 -0.67 2.00 -16.30
C TRP A 54 -1.60 2.54 -15.20
N PHE A 55 -2.86 2.11 -15.22
CA PHE A 55 -3.83 2.50 -14.20
C PHE A 55 -3.39 2.07 -12.80
N THR A 56 -2.98 0.80 -12.62
CA THR A 56 -2.52 0.27 -11.33
C THR A 56 -1.36 1.09 -10.78
N THR A 57 -0.40 1.45 -11.64
CA THR A 57 0.81 2.17 -11.23
C THR A 57 0.53 3.63 -10.86
N TRP A 58 -0.12 4.39 -11.77
CA TRP A 58 -0.32 5.80 -11.50
C TRP A 58 -1.34 6.07 -10.39
N GLN A 59 -2.40 5.25 -10.27
CA GLN A 59 -3.35 5.39 -9.16
C GLN A 59 -2.68 5.07 -7.82
N ALA A 60 -1.78 4.06 -7.76
CA ALA A 60 -1.01 3.77 -6.56
C ALA A 60 -0.07 4.93 -6.18
N ALA A 61 0.62 5.51 -7.16
CA ALA A 61 1.48 6.67 -6.95
C ALA A 61 0.69 7.89 -6.44
N LEU A 62 -0.45 8.20 -7.08
CA LEU A 62 -1.29 9.32 -6.67
C LEU A 62 -1.97 9.09 -5.32
N SER A 63 -2.42 7.86 -5.03
CA SER A 63 -2.93 7.47 -3.70
C SER A 63 -1.88 7.67 -2.61
N THR A 64 -0.64 7.28 -2.90
CA THR A 64 0.49 7.45 -1.97
C THR A 64 0.79 8.94 -1.72
N LEU A 65 0.80 9.74 -2.78
CA LEU A 65 1.00 11.18 -2.68
C LEU A 65 -0.10 11.84 -1.83
N LEU A 66 -1.36 11.53 -2.10
CA LEU A 66 -2.51 12.07 -1.35
C LEU A 66 -2.48 11.61 0.11
N ALA A 67 -2.22 10.32 0.36
CA ALA A 67 -2.08 9.80 1.71
C ALA A 67 -0.98 10.53 2.48
N GLY A 68 0.18 10.75 1.87
CA GLY A 68 1.28 11.52 2.45
C GLY A 68 0.92 12.98 2.71
N LEU A 69 0.24 13.63 1.76
CA LEU A 69 -0.19 15.02 1.86
C LEU A 69 -1.14 15.23 3.07
N PHE A 70 -2.10 14.32 3.28
CA PHE A 70 -3.00 14.38 4.43
C PHE A 70 -2.33 13.91 5.73
N ALA A 71 -1.47 12.90 5.65
CA ALA A 71 -0.84 12.32 6.82
C ALA A 71 0.25 13.21 7.43
N LEU A 72 1.05 13.91 6.64
CA LEU A 72 2.19 14.68 7.14
C LEU A 72 1.78 15.78 8.12
N PRO A 73 0.81 16.68 7.83
CA PRO A 73 0.38 17.70 8.80
C PRO A 73 -0.25 17.08 10.05
N LEU A 74 -1.06 16.03 9.87
CA LEU A 74 -1.66 15.29 10.98
C LEU A 74 -0.61 14.63 11.86
N THR A 75 0.37 13.97 11.25
CA THR A 75 1.50 13.32 11.93
C THR A 75 2.35 14.33 12.69
N TRP A 76 2.63 15.48 12.06
CA TRP A 76 3.34 16.58 12.71
C TRP A 76 2.59 17.07 13.95
N ALA A 77 1.30 17.32 13.85
CA ALA A 77 0.48 17.76 14.96
C ALA A 77 0.47 16.73 16.10
N LEU A 78 0.29 15.44 15.76
CA LEU A 78 0.30 14.35 16.73
C LEU A 78 1.67 14.07 17.36
N ALA A 79 2.78 14.35 16.67
CA ALA A 79 4.13 14.17 17.20
C ALA A 79 4.58 15.38 18.06
N ASN A 80 4.26 16.60 17.63
CA ASN A 80 4.90 17.81 18.15
C ASN A 80 4.00 18.70 19.02
N ARG A 81 2.66 18.48 19.02
CA ARG A 81 1.73 19.32 19.76
C ARG A 81 1.01 18.55 20.85
N GLN A 82 0.78 19.26 21.97
CA GLN A 82 -0.09 18.83 23.08
C GLN A 82 -1.42 19.56 22.92
N PHE A 83 -2.52 18.86 22.75
CA PHE A 83 -3.86 19.45 22.64
C PHE A 83 -4.90 18.51 23.23
N ALA A 84 -6.03 19.09 23.66
CA ALA A 84 -7.17 18.31 24.15
C ALA A 84 -7.69 17.37 23.06
N GLY A 85 -7.90 16.10 23.39
CA GLY A 85 -8.33 15.09 22.40
C GLY A 85 -7.22 14.42 21.60
N ARG A 86 -5.92 14.71 21.85
CA ARG A 86 -4.80 14.07 21.14
C ARG A 86 -4.84 12.54 21.19
N ARG A 87 -5.27 11.95 22.33
CA ARG A 87 -5.45 10.49 22.45
C ARG A 87 -6.53 10.00 21.49
N LEU A 88 -7.69 10.67 21.48
CA LEU A 88 -8.79 10.33 20.58
C LEU A 88 -8.38 10.46 19.11
N ALA A 89 -7.73 11.57 18.74
CA ALA A 89 -7.22 11.76 17.38
C ALA A 89 -6.26 10.65 16.95
N ARG A 90 -5.36 10.20 17.83
CA ARG A 90 -4.46 9.07 17.57
C ARG A 90 -5.22 7.76 17.35
N VAL A 91 -6.25 7.49 18.15
CA VAL A 91 -7.11 6.31 17.98
C VAL A 91 -7.84 6.40 16.64
N LEU A 92 -8.51 7.52 16.36
CA LEU A 92 -9.28 7.71 15.11
C LEU A 92 -8.42 7.57 13.85
N VAL A 93 -7.19 8.07 13.89
CA VAL A 93 -6.23 7.89 12.78
C VAL A 93 -5.83 6.42 12.60
N THR A 94 -5.80 5.63 13.68
CA THR A 94 -5.36 4.23 13.62
C THR A 94 -6.50 3.28 13.22
N VAL A 95 -7.74 3.61 13.55
CA VAL A 95 -8.94 2.77 13.27
C VAL A 95 -9.05 2.31 11.81
N PRO A 96 -8.87 3.18 10.80
CA PRO A 96 -8.98 2.77 9.40
C PRO A 96 -8.07 1.60 9.02
N PHE A 97 -6.89 1.54 9.61
CA PHE A 97 -5.91 0.47 9.31
C PHE A 97 -6.34 -0.91 9.85
N VAL A 98 -7.16 -0.95 10.89
CA VAL A 98 -7.64 -2.20 11.49
C VAL A 98 -8.85 -2.74 10.72
N LEU A 99 -9.58 -1.86 10.01
CA LEU A 99 -10.77 -2.26 9.27
C LEU A 99 -10.41 -3.07 8.02
N PRO A 100 -11.15 -4.15 7.71
CA PRO A 100 -11.01 -4.82 6.42
C PRO A 100 -11.29 -3.86 5.26
N THR A 101 -10.47 -3.90 4.22
CA THR A 101 -10.58 -2.99 3.06
C THR A 101 -11.95 -3.07 2.36
N VAL A 102 -12.60 -4.24 2.38
CA VAL A 102 -13.96 -4.43 1.88
C VAL A 102 -14.97 -3.59 2.68
N VAL A 103 -14.83 -3.56 4.01
CA VAL A 103 -15.70 -2.76 4.90
C VAL A 103 -15.50 -1.27 4.64
N VAL A 104 -14.26 -0.84 4.48
CA VAL A 104 -13.96 0.56 4.13
C VAL A 104 -14.59 0.93 2.80
N ALA A 105 -14.43 0.12 1.76
CA ALA A 105 -15.04 0.36 0.45
C ALA A 105 -16.58 0.41 0.54
N GLY A 106 -17.19 -0.51 1.29
CA GLY A 106 -18.65 -0.52 1.54
C GLY A 106 -19.13 0.72 2.29
N ALA A 107 -18.38 1.18 3.30
CA ALA A 107 -18.68 2.41 4.03
C ALA A 107 -18.59 3.66 3.11
N PHE A 108 -17.62 3.70 2.18
CA PHE A 108 -17.55 4.77 1.18
C PHE A 108 -18.75 4.75 0.22
N ILE A 109 -19.21 3.57 -0.20
CA ILE A 109 -20.41 3.42 -1.02
C ILE A 109 -21.62 3.97 -0.24
N ALA A 110 -21.86 3.50 0.98
CA ALA A 110 -22.96 3.95 1.81
C ALA A 110 -22.93 5.47 2.10
N LEU A 111 -21.72 6.02 2.28
CA LEU A 111 -21.55 7.48 2.46
C LEU A 111 -21.91 8.25 1.19
N MET A 112 -21.47 7.77 0.02
CA MET A 112 -21.80 8.41 -1.26
C MET A 112 -23.29 8.34 -1.57
N ASP A 113 -23.93 7.20 -1.31
CA ASP A 113 -25.39 7.02 -1.45
C ASP A 113 -26.14 8.01 -0.53
N ARG A 114 -25.73 8.12 0.74
CA ARG A 114 -26.35 9.02 1.72
C ARG A 114 -26.20 10.50 1.39
N LEU A 115 -25.10 10.88 0.75
CA LEU A 115 -24.79 12.26 0.35
C LEU A 115 -25.25 12.58 -1.07
N ASN A 116 -25.98 11.67 -1.74
CA ASN A 116 -26.40 11.79 -3.16
C ASN A 116 -25.24 12.10 -4.13
N LEU A 117 -24.06 11.53 -3.86
CA LEU A 117 -22.87 11.70 -4.71
C LEU A 117 -22.83 10.69 -5.87
N ASP A 118 -23.89 9.92 -6.06
CA ASP A 118 -24.05 8.94 -7.14
C ASP A 118 -24.72 9.54 -8.37
N GLU A 119 -25.74 10.39 -8.18
CA GLU A 119 -26.64 10.90 -9.22
C GLU A 119 -26.67 12.44 -9.28
N GLY A 120 -26.06 13.12 -8.29
CA GLY A 120 -26.09 14.58 -8.17
C GLY A 120 -25.13 15.32 -9.11
N ALA A 121 -24.97 16.63 -8.87
CA ALA A 121 -24.04 17.49 -9.61
C ALA A 121 -22.58 17.02 -9.48
N VAL A 122 -22.23 16.36 -8.36
CA VAL A 122 -20.91 15.78 -8.12
C VAL A 122 -21.06 14.26 -8.09
N ARG A 123 -20.66 13.59 -9.16
CA ARG A 123 -20.67 12.13 -9.25
C ARG A 123 -19.31 11.60 -8.81
N LEU A 124 -19.23 11.01 -7.62
CA LEU A 124 -17.99 10.39 -7.11
C LEU A 124 -17.96 8.87 -7.33
N ARG A 125 -19.13 8.21 -7.30
CA ARG A 125 -19.21 6.75 -7.48
C ARG A 125 -18.65 6.32 -8.84
N HIS A 126 -17.92 5.22 -8.84
CA HIS A 126 -17.23 4.70 -10.01
C HIS A 126 -16.24 5.68 -10.65
N THR A 127 -15.69 6.60 -9.85
CA THR A 127 -14.62 7.50 -10.29
C THR A 127 -13.29 7.13 -9.66
N VAL A 128 -12.22 7.65 -10.24
CA VAL A 128 -10.88 7.53 -9.65
C VAL A 128 -10.82 8.20 -8.28
N TRP A 129 -11.54 9.29 -8.09
CA TRP A 129 -11.55 10.03 -6.83
C TRP A 129 -12.08 9.19 -5.66
N ALA A 130 -13.10 8.35 -5.88
CA ALA A 130 -13.58 7.43 -4.85
C ALA A 130 -12.48 6.45 -4.41
N ILE A 131 -11.72 5.90 -5.38
CA ILE A 131 -10.58 5.01 -5.09
C ILE A 131 -9.50 5.77 -4.32
N LEU A 132 -9.10 6.95 -4.80
CA LEU A 132 -8.01 7.74 -4.22
C LEU A 132 -8.35 8.19 -2.80
N LEU A 133 -9.60 8.62 -2.53
CA LEU A 133 -10.04 9.03 -1.20
C LEU A 133 -10.09 7.83 -0.23
N ALA A 134 -10.59 6.68 -0.67
CA ALA A 134 -10.60 5.46 0.14
C ALA A 134 -9.17 5.00 0.46
N HIS A 135 -8.26 5.03 -0.51
CA HIS A 135 -6.85 4.73 -0.29
C HIS A 135 -6.18 5.75 0.65
N ALA A 136 -6.43 7.04 0.47
CA ALA A 136 -5.89 8.08 1.35
C ALA A 136 -6.39 7.88 2.79
N PHE A 137 -7.68 7.65 2.98
CA PHE A 137 -8.29 7.39 4.30
C PHE A 137 -7.63 6.21 5.01
N PHE A 138 -7.43 5.09 4.31
CA PHE A 138 -6.80 3.91 4.87
C PHE A 138 -5.31 4.12 5.14
N ASN A 139 -4.59 4.71 4.20
CA ASN A 139 -3.13 4.80 4.21
C ASN A 139 -2.57 5.95 5.06
N VAL A 140 -3.38 6.97 5.42
CA VAL A 140 -3.00 8.01 6.40
C VAL A 140 -2.55 7.36 7.72
N ALA A 141 -3.21 6.27 8.15
CA ALA A 141 -2.82 5.54 9.35
C ALA A 141 -1.41 4.93 9.25
N VAL A 142 -1.04 4.40 8.09
CA VAL A 142 0.29 3.81 7.84
C VAL A 142 1.37 4.87 7.95
N PHE A 143 1.17 6.03 7.30
CA PHE A 143 2.08 7.17 7.42
C PHE A 143 2.20 7.66 8.86
N ALA A 144 1.06 7.89 9.54
CA ALA A 144 1.05 8.42 10.89
C ALA A 144 1.77 7.50 11.89
N ARG A 145 1.66 6.18 11.73
CA ARG A 145 2.37 5.21 12.56
C ARG A 145 3.86 5.15 12.24
N SER A 146 4.22 5.02 10.96
CA SER A 146 5.60 4.85 10.53
C SER A 146 6.42 6.12 10.75
N VAL A 147 5.94 7.25 10.26
CA VAL A 147 6.65 8.54 10.35
C VAL A 147 6.48 9.16 11.73
N GLY A 148 5.27 9.09 12.31
CA GLY A 148 4.96 9.71 13.60
C GLY A 148 5.71 9.05 14.76
N GLY A 149 5.85 7.73 14.74
CA GLY A 149 6.65 7.00 15.72
C GLY A 149 8.11 7.46 15.72
N PHE A 150 8.70 7.53 14.54
CA PHE A 150 10.08 7.99 14.38
C PHE A 150 10.23 9.49 14.73
N TRP A 151 9.32 10.33 14.25
CA TRP A 151 9.36 11.79 14.51
C TRP A 151 9.28 12.13 16.00
N SER A 152 8.46 11.41 16.75
CA SER A 152 8.29 11.62 18.19
C SER A 152 9.56 11.28 19.02
N GLN A 153 10.45 10.46 18.46
CA GLN A 153 11.72 10.07 19.08
C GLN A 153 12.92 10.90 18.61
N LEU A 154 12.70 11.78 17.63
CA LEU A 154 13.78 12.59 17.06
C LEU A 154 14.23 13.66 18.08
N ASP A 155 15.54 13.78 18.29
CA ASP A 155 16.09 14.84 19.10
C ASP A 155 15.84 16.22 18.44
N ARG A 156 15.25 17.14 19.20
CA ARG A 156 14.86 18.48 18.74
C ARG A 156 15.98 19.50 18.84
N ARG A 157 17.01 19.21 19.62
CA ARG A 157 18.11 20.14 19.86
C ARG A 157 18.74 20.72 18.58
N PRO A 158 18.98 19.93 17.51
CA PRO A 158 19.52 20.47 16.27
C PRO A 158 18.58 21.46 15.56
N GLU A 159 17.26 21.23 15.61
CA GLU A 159 16.26 22.15 15.06
C GLU A 159 16.20 23.44 15.88
N GLU A 160 16.22 23.33 17.19
CA GLU A 160 16.24 24.49 18.13
C GLU A 160 17.51 25.30 17.97
N ALA A 161 18.68 24.66 17.84
CA ALA A 161 19.95 25.32 17.56
C ALA A 161 19.95 26.09 16.23
N ALA A 162 19.40 25.50 15.17
CA ALA A 162 19.25 26.20 13.88
C ALA A 162 18.37 27.45 14.02
N ARG A 163 17.29 27.36 14.81
CA ARG A 163 16.41 28.52 15.06
C ARG A 163 17.07 29.62 15.91
N THR A 164 17.88 29.26 16.88
CA THR A 164 18.68 30.26 17.65
C THR A 164 19.72 30.96 16.77
N LEU A 165 20.22 30.30 15.74
CA LEU A 165 21.10 30.86 14.71
C LEU A 165 20.36 31.68 13.63
N GLY A 166 19.05 31.94 13.80
CA GLY A 166 18.25 32.78 12.91
C GLY A 166 17.51 32.05 11.77
N ALA A 167 17.54 30.72 11.73
CA ALA A 167 16.75 29.98 10.76
C ALA A 167 15.24 30.13 11.03
N SER A 168 14.46 30.42 9.99
CA SER A 168 12.99 30.37 10.10
C SER A 168 12.50 28.93 10.44
N PRO A 169 11.31 28.76 11.04
CA PRO A 169 10.78 27.44 11.37
C PRO A 169 10.72 26.50 10.16
N TRP A 170 10.37 27.02 8.99
CA TRP A 170 10.32 26.26 7.75
C TRP A 170 11.72 25.83 7.27
N ARG A 171 12.68 26.75 7.36
CA ARG A 171 14.06 26.47 6.99
C ARG A 171 14.68 25.42 7.91
N ALA A 172 14.50 25.55 9.22
CA ALA A 172 14.97 24.57 10.20
C ALA A 172 14.31 23.18 9.94
N PHE A 173 13.01 23.14 9.62
CA PHE A 173 12.34 21.89 9.26
C PHE A 173 12.95 21.27 8.00
N VAL A 174 13.09 22.02 6.91
CA VAL A 174 13.55 21.48 5.61
C VAL A 174 15.04 21.10 5.64
N GLU A 175 15.88 21.88 6.30
CA GLU A 175 17.34 21.68 6.31
C GLU A 175 17.80 20.72 7.42
N VAL A 176 17.06 20.58 8.54
CA VAL A 176 17.48 19.78 9.69
C VAL A 176 16.55 18.59 9.92
N THR A 177 15.25 18.83 10.08
CA THR A 177 14.30 17.78 10.49
C THR A 177 13.95 16.85 9.34
N LEU A 178 13.62 17.38 8.16
CA LEU A 178 13.21 16.60 7.00
C LEU A 178 14.29 15.61 6.49
N PRO A 179 15.58 15.96 6.41
CA PRO A 179 16.63 15.01 6.06
C PRO A 179 16.73 13.84 7.04
N ARG A 180 16.52 14.08 8.31
CA ARG A 180 16.52 13.05 9.36
C ARG A 180 15.28 12.15 9.30
N LEU A 181 14.16 12.67 8.80
CA LEU A 181 12.93 11.90 8.56
C LEU A 181 12.94 11.08 7.26
N ARG A 182 13.86 11.35 6.33
CA ARG A 182 13.91 10.68 5.02
C ARG A 182 13.80 9.15 5.07
N PRO A 183 14.52 8.43 5.96
CA PRO A 183 14.41 6.96 5.99
C PRO A 183 13.00 6.48 6.34
N SER A 184 12.35 7.11 7.33
CA SER A 184 10.99 6.75 7.72
C SER A 184 9.94 7.16 6.68
N LEU A 185 10.17 8.28 5.98
CA LEU A 185 9.33 8.71 4.86
C LEU A 185 9.43 7.75 3.68
N ILE A 186 10.64 7.34 3.29
CA ILE A 186 10.85 6.37 2.21
C ILE A 186 10.16 5.05 2.57
N ALA A 187 10.32 4.57 3.80
CA ALA A 187 9.66 3.37 4.26
C ALA A 187 8.13 3.49 4.20
N ALA A 188 7.56 4.59 4.70
CA ALA A 188 6.10 4.81 4.67
C ALA A 188 5.56 4.92 3.23
N VAL A 189 6.20 5.73 2.37
CA VAL A 189 5.85 5.87 0.94
C VAL A 189 5.83 4.52 0.25
N SER A 190 6.85 3.70 0.50
CA SER A 190 6.97 2.39 -0.15
C SER A 190 5.90 1.41 0.28
N VAL A 191 5.59 1.36 1.58
CA VAL A 191 4.53 0.48 2.11
C VAL A 191 3.17 0.93 1.60
N VAL A 192 2.89 2.24 1.61
CA VAL A 192 1.62 2.80 1.12
C VAL A 192 1.47 2.60 -0.39
N PHE A 193 2.56 2.78 -1.16
CA PHE A 193 2.55 2.49 -2.59
C PHE A 193 2.22 1.01 -2.84
N LEU A 194 2.87 0.10 -2.11
CA LEU A 194 2.63 -1.33 -2.25
C LEU A 194 1.17 -1.69 -1.92
N PHE A 195 0.61 -1.17 -0.82
CA PHE A 195 -0.79 -1.40 -0.44
C PHE A 195 -1.79 -0.85 -1.47
N SER A 196 -1.47 0.31 -2.06
CA SER A 196 -2.31 0.90 -3.11
C SER A 196 -2.14 0.18 -4.45
N PHE A 197 -0.94 -0.32 -4.75
CA PHE A 197 -0.63 -1.08 -5.97
C PHE A 197 -1.31 -2.45 -5.97
N THR A 198 -1.33 -3.15 -4.81
CA THR A 198 -1.96 -4.45 -4.63
C THR A 198 -3.41 -4.36 -4.10
N SER A 199 -4.08 -3.24 -4.35
CA SER A 199 -5.44 -3.02 -3.86
C SER A 199 -6.47 -3.74 -4.71
N PHE A 200 -7.12 -4.74 -4.14
CA PHE A 200 -8.20 -5.51 -4.76
C PHE A 200 -9.59 -4.94 -4.46
N ALA A 201 -9.98 -4.98 -3.16
CA ALA A 201 -11.36 -4.72 -2.76
C ALA A 201 -11.82 -3.29 -3.05
N VAL A 202 -10.96 -2.30 -2.80
CA VAL A 202 -11.27 -0.89 -3.06
C VAL A 202 -11.52 -0.66 -4.56
N ILE A 203 -10.66 -1.20 -5.43
CA ILE A 203 -10.79 -1.03 -6.88
C ILE A 203 -11.97 -1.83 -7.43
N LEU A 204 -12.19 -3.05 -6.92
CA LEU A 204 -13.32 -3.87 -7.34
C LEU A 204 -14.66 -3.20 -7.05
N LEU A 205 -14.82 -2.63 -5.85
CA LEU A 205 -16.10 -2.07 -5.38
C LEU A 205 -16.31 -0.62 -5.83
N LEU A 206 -15.26 0.21 -5.82
CA LEU A 206 -15.36 1.64 -6.13
C LEU A 206 -14.98 2.00 -7.56
N GLY A 207 -14.21 1.15 -8.25
CA GLY A 207 -13.67 1.44 -9.60
C GLY A 207 -14.69 1.37 -10.71
N GLY A 208 -15.75 0.58 -10.51
CA GLY A 208 -16.76 0.34 -11.54
C GLY A 208 -16.21 -0.42 -12.77
N PRO A 209 -17.00 -0.53 -13.84
CA PRO A 209 -16.68 -1.42 -14.97
C PRO A 209 -15.50 -0.94 -15.84
N ARG A 210 -15.12 0.32 -15.73
CA ARG A 210 -14.07 0.94 -16.57
C ARG A 210 -12.68 0.94 -15.93
N ARG A 211 -12.56 0.61 -14.63
CA ARG A 211 -11.31 0.68 -13.89
C ARG A 211 -10.96 -0.68 -13.30
N SER A 212 -9.85 -1.21 -13.73
CA SER A 212 -9.36 -2.50 -13.25
C SER A 212 -7.90 -2.40 -12.86
N SER A 213 -7.52 -2.98 -11.72
CA SER A 213 -6.13 -3.27 -11.38
C SER A 213 -5.73 -4.66 -11.88
N ILE A 214 -4.46 -5.00 -11.73
CA ILE A 214 -3.98 -6.34 -12.09
C ILE A 214 -4.71 -7.39 -11.26
N GLU A 215 -4.95 -7.18 -9.96
CA GLU A 215 -5.69 -8.10 -9.09
C GLU A 215 -7.15 -8.26 -9.52
N THR A 216 -7.83 -7.17 -9.88
CA THR A 216 -9.22 -7.27 -10.33
C THR A 216 -9.32 -7.95 -11.70
N GLU A 217 -8.29 -7.85 -12.53
CA GLU A 217 -8.22 -8.58 -13.80
C GLU A 217 -7.95 -10.07 -13.57
N ILE A 218 -7.04 -10.43 -12.66
CA ILE A 218 -6.82 -11.83 -12.22
C ILE A 218 -8.14 -12.44 -11.72
N TYR A 219 -8.84 -11.73 -10.83
CA TYR A 219 -10.15 -12.15 -10.33
C TYR A 219 -11.15 -12.38 -11.47
N ARG A 220 -11.20 -11.48 -12.44
CA ARG A 220 -12.12 -11.61 -13.58
C ARG A 220 -11.79 -12.81 -14.45
N TYR A 221 -10.52 -13.10 -14.71
CA TYR A 221 -10.13 -14.32 -15.43
C TYR A 221 -10.47 -15.57 -14.63
N ALA A 222 -10.14 -15.59 -13.33
CA ALA A 222 -10.36 -16.77 -12.48
C ALA A 222 -11.84 -17.08 -12.25
N VAL A 223 -12.64 -16.04 -11.92
CA VAL A 223 -14.02 -16.24 -11.43
C VAL A 223 -15.04 -16.01 -12.53
N THR A 224 -14.91 -14.90 -13.31
CA THR A 224 -15.95 -14.55 -14.30
C THR A 224 -15.77 -15.31 -15.61
N ARG A 225 -14.53 -15.56 -16.03
CA ARG A 225 -14.20 -16.25 -17.28
C ARG A 225 -13.87 -17.73 -17.11
N SER A 226 -13.69 -18.19 -15.87
CA SER A 226 -13.25 -19.56 -15.53
C SER A 226 -11.94 -19.97 -16.24
N ASP A 227 -11.10 -18.99 -16.60
CA ASP A 227 -9.81 -19.17 -17.25
C ASP A 227 -8.68 -19.12 -16.22
N ILE A 228 -8.54 -20.22 -15.48
CA ILE A 228 -7.58 -20.34 -14.38
C ILE A 228 -6.13 -20.24 -14.88
N SER A 229 -5.83 -20.70 -16.08
CA SER A 229 -4.49 -20.67 -16.64
C SER A 229 -4.01 -19.25 -16.91
N THR A 230 -4.85 -18.41 -17.54
CA THR A 230 -4.56 -16.99 -17.74
C THR A 230 -4.50 -16.24 -16.41
N ALA A 231 -5.39 -16.52 -15.47
CA ALA A 231 -5.35 -15.92 -14.14
C ALA A 231 -4.04 -16.27 -13.40
N ALA A 232 -3.60 -17.52 -13.48
CA ALA A 232 -2.33 -17.97 -12.88
C ALA A 232 -1.11 -17.27 -13.54
N ALA A 233 -1.10 -17.15 -14.86
CA ALA A 233 -0.04 -16.43 -15.58
C ALA A 233 0.03 -14.94 -15.18
N LEU A 234 -1.11 -14.25 -15.09
CA LEU A 234 -1.18 -12.87 -14.61
C LEU A 234 -0.76 -12.73 -13.14
N SER A 235 -1.07 -13.74 -12.30
CA SER A 235 -0.61 -13.78 -10.91
C SER A 235 0.93 -13.89 -10.82
N ILE A 236 1.57 -14.62 -11.73
CA ILE A 236 3.04 -14.67 -11.81
C ILE A 236 3.59 -13.29 -12.19
N VAL A 237 3.01 -12.62 -13.19
CA VAL A 237 3.41 -11.25 -13.57
C VAL A 237 3.27 -10.29 -12.40
N GLN A 238 2.17 -10.34 -11.68
CA GLN A 238 1.93 -9.56 -10.46
C GLN A 238 2.98 -9.87 -9.38
N MET A 239 3.25 -11.14 -9.13
CA MET A 239 4.26 -11.57 -8.15
C MET A 239 5.65 -11.01 -8.50
N VAL A 240 6.06 -11.10 -9.77
CA VAL A 240 7.34 -10.53 -10.23
C VAL A 240 7.37 -9.01 -10.03
N ALA A 241 6.27 -8.31 -10.36
CA ALA A 241 6.17 -6.87 -10.16
C ALA A 241 6.30 -6.50 -8.68
N VAL A 242 5.57 -7.18 -7.79
CA VAL A 242 5.62 -6.94 -6.33
C VAL A 242 6.99 -7.24 -5.75
N VAL A 243 7.59 -8.38 -6.10
CA VAL A 243 8.96 -8.74 -5.65
C VAL A 243 9.97 -7.69 -6.11
N SER A 244 9.89 -7.26 -7.37
CA SER A 244 10.75 -6.20 -7.91
C SER A 244 10.60 -4.88 -7.15
N LEU A 245 9.38 -4.49 -6.82
CA LEU A 245 9.10 -3.31 -6.00
C LEU A 245 9.68 -3.44 -4.59
N VAL A 246 9.51 -4.59 -3.93
CA VAL A 246 10.03 -4.84 -2.57
C VAL A 246 11.56 -4.82 -2.56
N VAL A 247 12.21 -5.47 -3.52
CA VAL A 247 13.68 -5.49 -3.65
C VAL A 247 14.22 -4.09 -3.90
N THR A 248 13.62 -3.36 -4.85
CA THR A 248 14.02 -1.97 -5.18
C THR A 248 13.87 -1.07 -3.97
N ASN A 249 12.77 -1.21 -3.24
CA ASN A 249 12.53 -0.46 -2.02
C ASN A 249 13.57 -0.79 -0.93
N GLY A 250 13.86 -2.06 -0.69
CA GLY A 250 14.89 -2.48 0.26
C GLY A 250 16.26 -1.88 -0.07
N TRP A 251 16.61 -1.84 -1.33
CA TRP A 251 17.85 -1.22 -1.79
C TRP A 251 17.87 0.32 -1.60
N LEU A 252 16.77 1.01 -1.91
CA LEU A 252 16.64 2.45 -1.69
C LEU A 252 16.74 2.80 -0.20
N GLN A 253 16.10 2.03 0.68
CA GLN A 253 16.18 2.24 2.12
C GLN A 253 17.61 2.07 2.65
N ARG A 254 18.33 1.03 2.24
CA ARG A 254 19.74 0.80 2.62
C ARG A 254 20.63 1.97 2.20
N ARG A 255 20.43 2.51 0.98
CA ARG A 255 21.17 3.70 0.52
C ARG A 255 20.84 4.98 1.30
N ALA A 256 19.59 5.13 1.72
CA ALA A 256 19.17 6.29 2.50
C ALA A 256 19.79 6.29 3.91
N VAL A 257 19.92 5.11 4.53
CA VAL A 257 20.56 4.96 5.86
C VAL A 257 22.07 5.10 5.77
N GLY A 258 22.72 4.50 4.77
CA GLY A 258 24.18 4.54 4.61
C GLY A 258 24.79 5.91 4.29
N ARG A 259 23.96 6.94 4.00
CA ARG A 259 24.39 8.33 3.78
C ARG A 259 24.34 9.19 5.05
N GLN A 260 23.93 8.63 6.17
CA GLN A 260 23.77 9.35 7.45
C GLN A 260 24.85 8.97 8.49
N GLY A 261 25.69 7.97 8.20
CA GLY A 261 26.90 7.62 8.94
C GLY A 261 28.14 8.11 8.21
#